data_21eeff43797e51ad7fd69d6bd6c2b5ba
#
_entry.id   21eeff43797e51ad7fd69d6bd6c2b5ba
#
_cell.length_a   1.000
_cell.length_b   1.000
_cell.length_c   1.000
_cell.angle_alpha   90.00
_cell.angle_beta   90.00
_cell.angle_gamma   90.00
#
_symmetry.space_group_name_H-M   'P 1'
#
loop_
_entity.id
_entity.type
_entity.pdbx_description
1 polymer ?
#
loop_
_entity_poly.entity_id
_entity_poly.type
_entity_poly.pdbx_seq_one_letter_code
_entity_poly.pdbx_strand_id
1 'polypeptide(L)'
;MNAEQIKLLEETIDHKNSKIPVALIADSPWIPGYCGHTFMDYYARNDVWMADNRKIRKDFPEAAFVPGWWVEYGMVAEPSGFGCPTCYFDDNLPH
;
A
#
# COMPACT_ATOMS: atom_id res chain seq x y z
N MET A 1 -4.61 4.47 -8.91
CA MET A 1 -4.93 5.90 -9.13
C MET A 1 -6.08 6.04 -10.12
N ASN A 2 -6.95 7.02 -9.93
CA ASN A 2 -7.98 7.35 -10.93
C ASN A 2 -7.41 8.31 -12.00
N ALA A 3 -8.20 8.57 -13.05
CA ALA A 3 -7.74 9.39 -14.17
C ALA A 3 -7.42 10.84 -13.77
N GLU A 4 -8.15 11.41 -12.80
CA GLU A 4 -7.88 12.76 -12.30
C GLU A 4 -6.56 12.85 -11.53
N GLN A 5 -6.24 11.83 -10.75
CA GLN A 5 -4.97 11.75 -10.02
C GLN A 5 -3.79 11.61 -10.98
N ILE A 6 -3.93 10.77 -12.02
CA ILE A 6 -2.91 10.61 -13.06
C ILE A 6 -2.68 11.93 -13.78
N LYS A 7 -3.75 12.60 -14.22
CA LYS A 7 -3.67 13.89 -14.88
C LYS A 7 -2.99 14.95 -14.01
N LEU A 8 -3.35 15.02 -12.72
CA LEU A 8 -2.73 15.95 -11.79
C LEU A 8 -1.24 15.69 -11.61
N LEU A 9 -0.82 14.42 -11.56
CA LEU A 9 0.60 14.07 -11.50
C LEU A 9 1.34 14.44 -12.78
N GLU A 10 0.77 14.19 -13.96
CA GLU A 10 1.34 14.60 -15.24
C GLU A 10 1.48 16.11 -15.32
N GLU A 11 0.44 16.85 -14.98
CA GLU A 11 0.48 18.34 -14.93
C GLU A 11 1.53 18.85 -13.93
N THR A 12 1.74 18.13 -12.82
CA THR A 12 2.75 18.49 -11.82
C THR A 12 4.16 18.27 -12.35
N ILE A 13 4.40 17.16 -13.04
CA ILE A 13 5.70 16.89 -13.71
C ILE A 13 6.00 17.95 -14.74
N ASP A 14 5.00 18.40 -15.47
CA ASP A 14 5.11 19.46 -16.50
C ASP A 14 5.13 20.87 -15.92
N HIS A 15 5.06 21.06 -14.60
CA HIS A 15 4.95 22.34 -13.91
C HIS A 15 3.73 23.17 -14.34
N LYS A 16 2.61 22.51 -14.65
CA LYS A 16 1.34 23.12 -15.09
C LYS A 16 0.19 22.92 -14.11
N ASN A 17 0.47 22.34 -12.96
CA ASN A 17 -0.54 21.99 -11.97
C ASN A 17 -1.16 23.21 -11.31
N SER A 18 -2.49 23.19 -11.16
CA SER A 18 -3.27 24.18 -10.39
C SER A 18 -3.45 23.79 -8.93
N LYS A 19 -3.20 22.52 -8.59
CA LYS A 19 -3.27 21.94 -7.25
C LYS A 19 -1.97 21.24 -6.94
N ILE A 20 -1.67 21.14 -5.66
CA ILE A 20 -0.58 20.29 -5.18
C ILE A 20 -1.13 18.86 -5.01
N PRO A 21 -0.55 17.86 -5.70
CA PRO A 21 -0.96 16.47 -5.49
C PRO A 21 -0.53 15.99 -4.11
N VAL A 22 -1.40 15.23 -3.46
CA VAL A 22 -1.08 14.51 -2.23
C VAL A 22 -0.87 13.06 -2.58
N ALA A 23 0.32 12.55 -2.38
CA ALA A 23 0.65 11.16 -2.58
C ALA A 23 0.79 10.46 -1.23
N LEU A 24 0.13 9.31 -1.08
CA LEU A 24 0.38 8.39 -0.01
C LEU A 24 1.29 7.28 -0.54
N ILE A 25 2.44 7.15 0.06
CA ILE A 25 3.28 5.96 -0.16
C ILE A 25 2.59 4.85 0.61
N ALA A 26 2.11 3.86 -0.13
CA ALA A 26 1.55 2.66 0.46
C ALA A 26 2.67 1.75 0.96
N ASP A 27 3.45 2.26 1.89
CA ASP A 27 4.32 1.43 2.69
C ASP A 27 3.48 0.94 3.86
N SER A 28 3.24 -0.32 3.87
CA SER A 28 2.07 -0.99 4.38
C SER A 28 1.91 -1.19 5.89
N PRO A 29 2.88 -0.87 6.78
CA PRO A 29 2.71 -1.20 8.20
C PRO A 29 1.51 -0.56 8.88
N TRP A 30 1.02 0.58 8.40
CA TRP A 30 -0.12 1.27 9.00
C TRP A 30 -1.49 0.75 8.54
N ILE A 31 -1.54 0.10 7.37
CA ILE A 31 -2.80 -0.32 6.72
C ILE A 31 -3.59 -1.31 7.57
N PRO A 32 -3.02 -2.44 8.03
CA PRO A 32 -3.78 -3.39 8.85
C PRO A 32 -4.31 -2.73 10.13
N GLY A 33 -3.50 -1.95 10.83
CA GLY A 33 -3.93 -1.23 12.02
C GLY A 33 -5.10 -0.28 11.77
N TYR A 34 -5.06 0.48 10.67
CA TYR A 34 -6.15 1.35 10.25
C TYR A 34 -7.43 0.58 9.95
N CYS A 35 -7.34 -0.59 9.33
CA CYS A 35 -8.47 -1.42 8.96
C CYS A 35 -8.97 -2.33 10.09
N GLY A 36 -8.26 -2.40 11.22
CA GLY A 36 -8.62 -3.25 12.35
C GLY A 36 -8.25 -4.72 12.20
N HIS A 37 -7.23 -5.00 11.39
CA HIS A 37 -6.71 -6.36 11.18
C HIS A 37 -5.33 -6.52 11.82
N THR A 38 -4.94 -7.79 12.06
CA THR A 38 -3.57 -8.11 12.48
C THR A 38 -2.61 -8.07 11.29
N PHE A 39 -1.31 -7.98 11.58
CA PHE A 39 -0.29 -8.11 10.54
C PHE A 39 -0.35 -9.49 9.87
N MET A 40 -0.58 -10.54 10.63
CA MET A 40 -0.72 -11.89 10.08
C MET A 40 -1.88 -11.97 9.09
N ASP A 41 -3.05 -11.43 9.42
CA ASP A 41 -4.19 -11.40 8.51
C ASP A 41 -3.85 -10.66 7.20
N TYR A 42 -3.25 -9.50 7.32
CA TYR A 42 -2.93 -8.64 6.17
C TYR A 42 -1.88 -9.27 5.25
N TYR A 43 -0.78 -9.79 5.79
CA TYR A 43 0.32 -10.32 5.00
C TYR A 43 0.12 -11.77 4.55
N ALA A 44 -0.63 -12.58 5.30
CA ALA A 44 -0.83 -13.99 4.98
C ALA A 44 -2.12 -14.27 4.18
N ARG A 45 -3.04 -13.30 4.11
CA ARG A 45 -4.34 -13.48 3.45
C ARG A 45 -4.57 -12.43 2.36
N ASN A 46 -4.54 -12.87 1.11
CA ASN A 46 -4.72 -11.99 -0.05
C ASN A 46 -6.09 -11.30 -0.09
N ASP A 47 -7.13 -11.94 0.42
CA ASP A 47 -8.47 -11.36 0.50
C ASP A 47 -8.52 -10.17 1.47
N VAL A 48 -7.88 -10.28 2.62
CA VAL A 48 -7.74 -9.20 3.61
C VAL A 48 -6.89 -8.06 3.05
N TRP A 49 -5.72 -8.38 2.51
CA TRP A 49 -4.86 -7.40 1.85
C TRP A 49 -5.61 -6.59 0.78
N MET A 50 -6.34 -7.28 -0.09
CA MET A 50 -7.11 -6.64 -1.16
C MET A 50 -8.24 -5.75 -0.60
N ALA A 51 -8.96 -6.23 0.40
CA ALA A 51 -10.05 -5.48 1.03
C ALA A 51 -9.53 -4.22 1.73
N ASP A 52 -8.43 -4.33 2.46
CA ASP A 52 -7.81 -3.23 3.19
C ASP A 52 -7.30 -2.13 2.24
N ASN A 53 -6.61 -2.53 1.17
CA ASN A 53 -6.16 -1.58 0.16
C ASN A 53 -7.32 -0.88 -0.55
N ARG A 54 -8.42 -1.59 -0.84
CA ARG A 54 -9.63 -0.98 -1.41
C ARG A 54 -10.26 0.01 -0.44
N LYS A 55 -10.30 -0.32 0.86
CA LYS A 55 -10.82 0.55 1.90
C LYS A 55 -10.03 1.86 1.97
N ILE A 56 -8.70 1.77 2.03
CA ILE A 56 -7.83 2.95 2.05
C ILE A 56 -8.07 3.86 0.84
N ARG A 57 -8.15 3.29 -0.35
CA ARG A 57 -8.41 4.09 -1.57
C ARG A 57 -9.79 4.74 -1.56
N LYS A 58 -10.78 4.11 -0.92
CA LYS A 58 -12.12 4.67 -0.76
C LYS A 58 -12.16 5.78 0.28
N ASP A 59 -11.43 5.59 1.39
CA ASP A 59 -11.43 6.54 2.51
C ASP A 59 -10.59 7.79 2.20
N PHE A 60 -9.60 7.67 1.31
CA PHE A 60 -8.73 8.76 0.86
C PHE A 60 -8.80 8.97 -0.66
N PRO A 61 -9.96 9.39 -1.21
CA PRO A 61 -10.17 9.44 -2.66
C PRO A 61 -9.33 10.50 -3.37
N GLU A 62 -8.88 11.52 -2.65
CA GLU A 62 -8.08 12.62 -3.19
C GLU A 62 -6.58 12.33 -3.19
N ALA A 63 -6.15 11.29 -2.49
CA ALA A 63 -4.76 10.91 -2.43
C ALA A 63 -4.36 9.97 -3.58
N ALA A 64 -3.23 10.24 -4.18
CA ALA A 64 -2.60 9.31 -5.12
C ALA A 64 -1.82 8.25 -4.35
N PHE A 65 -2.11 6.99 -4.61
CA PHE A 65 -1.33 5.89 -4.04
C PHE A 65 -0.15 5.56 -4.95
N VAL A 66 1.04 5.78 -4.47
CA VAL A 66 2.29 5.54 -5.20
C VAL A 66 3.09 4.49 -4.43
N PRO A 67 3.52 3.42 -5.06
CA PRO A 67 3.43 3.06 -6.48
C PRO A 67 2.07 2.53 -6.96
N GLY A 68 1.05 2.55 -6.13
CA GLY A 68 -0.26 2.01 -6.42
C GLY A 68 -0.47 0.68 -5.70
N TRP A 69 -1.11 -0.26 -6.38
CA TRP A 69 -1.34 -1.59 -5.84
C TRP A 69 -0.08 -2.44 -6.02
N TRP A 70 0.63 -2.65 -4.96
CA TRP A 70 1.74 -3.56 -5.00
C TRP A 70 1.58 -4.64 -3.94
N VAL A 71 1.98 -5.84 -4.27
CA VAL A 71 1.96 -6.96 -3.35
C VAL A 71 3.05 -6.75 -2.32
N GLU A 72 2.65 -6.71 -1.08
CA GLU A 72 3.54 -6.45 0.05
C GLU A 72 3.63 -7.70 0.92
N TYR A 73 4.83 -8.18 1.14
CA TYR A 73 5.11 -9.30 2.05
C TYR A 73 6.06 -8.89 3.19
N GLY A 74 6.12 -7.61 3.49
CA GLY A 74 7.06 -7.08 4.48
C GLY A 74 8.50 -7.23 4.00
N MET A 75 9.38 -7.59 4.92
CA MET A 75 10.82 -7.71 4.65
C MET A 75 11.25 -9.11 4.13
N VAL A 76 10.30 -9.99 3.83
CA VAL A 76 10.58 -11.39 3.51
C VAL A 76 10.60 -11.73 2.01
N ALA A 77 10.13 -10.82 1.15
CA ALA A 77 10.01 -11.09 -0.28
C ALA A 77 11.35 -11.50 -0.91
N GLU A 78 12.38 -10.72 -0.70
CA GLU A 78 13.71 -10.99 -1.24
C GLU A 78 14.42 -12.14 -0.52
N PRO A 79 14.52 -12.16 0.83
CA PRO A 79 15.16 -13.27 1.54
C PRO A 79 14.51 -14.62 1.28
N SER A 80 13.19 -14.71 1.14
CA SER A 80 12.50 -15.96 0.84
C SER A 80 12.89 -16.55 -0.52
N GLY A 81 13.22 -15.71 -1.49
CA GLY A 81 13.74 -16.13 -2.78
C GLY A 81 15.09 -16.85 -2.69
N PHE A 82 15.85 -16.63 -1.62
CA PHE A 82 17.09 -17.32 -1.30
C PHE A 82 16.91 -18.51 -0.34
N GLY A 83 15.68 -18.88 -0.06
CA GLY A 83 15.36 -20.04 0.80
C GLY A 83 15.34 -19.73 2.29
N CYS A 84 15.33 -18.46 2.70
CA CYS A 84 15.14 -18.11 4.11
C CYS A 84 13.71 -18.44 4.56
N PRO A 85 13.52 -19.02 5.73
CA PRO A 85 12.19 -19.26 6.27
C PRO A 85 11.49 -17.94 6.58
N THR A 86 10.18 -17.91 6.38
CA THR A 86 9.34 -16.74 6.66
C THR A 86 8.51 -17.00 7.91
N CYS A 87 8.56 -16.10 8.87
CA CYS A 87 7.69 -16.10 10.04
C CYS A 87 6.67 -14.97 9.97
N TYR A 88 5.43 -15.26 10.34
CA TYR A 88 4.35 -14.30 10.43
C TYR A 88 3.98 -14.02 11.88
N PHE A 89 3.67 -12.79 12.20
CA PHE A 89 3.33 -12.32 13.55
C PHE A 89 2.04 -11.49 13.51
N ASP A 90 1.33 -11.43 14.62
CA ASP A 90 0.10 -10.63 14.72
C ASP A 90 0.39 -9.12 14.84
N ASP A 91 1.51 -8.77 15.45
CA ASP A 91 1.85 -7.41 15.85
C ASP A 91 3.18 -6.90 15.25
N ASN A 92 3.74 -7.63 14.31
CA ASN A 92 5.01 -7.27 13.66
C ASN A 92 5.02 -7.69 12.19
N LEU A 93 5.88 -7.02 11.41
CA LEU A 93 6.12 -7.38 10.01
C LEU A 93 6.66 -8.81 9.89
N PRO A 94 6.32 -9.52 8.82
CA PRO A 94 6.95 -10.80 8.51
C PRO A 94 8.47 -10.69 8.39
N HIS A 95 9.19 -11.62 8.95
CA HIS A 95 10.65 -11.72 8.84
C HIS A 95 11.18 -13.14 9.06
#